data_e28b90d1cc5a7e4d140153be2ab916bc
#
_entry.id   e28b90d1cc5a7e4d140153be2ab916bc
#
_cell.length_a   1.000
_cell.length_b   1.000
_cell.length_c   1.000
_cell.angle_alpha   90.00
_cell.angle_beta   90.00
_cell.angle_gamma   90.00
#
_symmetry.space_group_name_H-M   'P 1'
#
loop_
_entity.id
_entity.type
_entity.pdbx_description
1 polymer ?
#
loop_
_entity_poly.entity_id
_entity_poly.type
_entity_poly.pdbx_seq_one_letter_code
_entity_poly.pdbx_strand_id
1 'polypeptide(L)'
;SEPRSGATRHFVLAAGGTGGHLIPAFALAAELHQRGHHIALITDERGAAIPGKPDYLTAHVLPAGRFGKNPLGWIAGARAVLEGRSMALRLFESFAPSAIVGFGGYPALPALLAATSAKLPSVVHEQNAVLGRVNRLLAGRVDAIATSYDEVDRLKPKYAPKVHLTGNPVRAEVLALRDQDFPAFTEESLLRILVTGGSQGARVLSEVVPDGLAMLPPALRQRLQVTQQCRAEDLEAVRARYAAHDIPAELGTYFEDMHERLADAHLFIGRAGASTIAELTAVGRPAILIPLPIATDDHQA
;
A
#
# COMPACT_ATOMS: atom_id res chain seq x y z
N SER A 1 3.16 -16.21 23.18
CA SER A 1 4.10 -15.37 23.97
C SER A 1 3.33 -14.19 24.50
N GLU A 2 3.28 -14.07 25.84
CA GLU A 2 2.64 -12.95 26.53
C GLU A 2 3.25 -11.61 26.09
N PRO A 3 2.43 -10.56 25.92
CA PRO A 3 2.94 -9.24 25.61
C PRO A 3 3.74 -8.74 26.83
N ARG A 4 5.00 -8.43 26.61
CA ARG A 4 5.81 -7.72 27.63
C ARG A 4 5.09 -6.42 27.95
N SER A 5 4.67 -6.22 29.21
CA SER A 5 4.06 -4.99 29.70
C SER A 5 5.13 -3.87 29.71
N GLY A 6 5.37 -3.31 28.53
CA GLY A 6 6.13 -2.09 28.36
C GLY A 6 5.21 -0.88 28.58
N ALA A 7 5.77 0.24 29.07
CA ALA A 7 5.01 1.48 29.20
C ALA A 7 4.35 1.85 27.86
N THR A 8 3.08 2.31 27.90
CA THR A 8 2.37 2.86 26.75
C THR A 8 3.19 3.96 26.09
N ARG A 9 3.37 3.86 24.78
CA ARG A 9 4.12 4.82 23.96
C ARG A 9 3.24 5.42 22.90
N HIS A 10 3.66 6.54 22.35
CA HIS A 10 2.98 7.25 21.28
C HIS A 10 3.79 7.16 20.01
N PHE A 11 3.14 6.82 18.89
CA PHE A 11 3.79 6.74 17.58
C PHE A 11 3.05 7.58 16.56
N VAL A 12 3.79 8.27 15.71
CA VAL A 12 3.24 8.99 14.58
C VAL A 12 3.64 8.26 13.29
N LEU A 13 2.65 7.90 12.49
CA LEU A 13 2.85 7.32 11.17
C LEU A 13 2.52 8.37 10.12
N ALA A 14 3.39 8.57 9.14
CA ALA A 14 3.20 9.55 8.09
C ALA A 14 3.20 8.87 6.71
N ALA A 15 2.09 8.95 5.98
CA ALA A 15 1.91 8.26 4.72
C ALA A 15 1.12 9.10 3.72
N GLY A 16 1.51 9.08 2.45
CA GLY A 16 0.76 9.70 1.36
C GLY A 16 -0.54 8.94 1.04
N GLY A 17 -1.52 9.63 0.47
CA GLY A 17 -2.87 9.15 0.22
C GLY A 17 -3.02 8.09 -0.87
N THR A 18 -2.08 7.16 -1.00
CA THR A 18 -2.17 6.00 -1.89
C THR A 18 -2.15 4.71 -1.07
N GLY A 19 -2.83 3.67 -1.55
CA GLY A 19 -2.85 2.36 -0.88
C GLY A 19 -1.44 1.78 -0.65
N GLY A 20 -0.51 2.02 -1.57
CA GLY A 20 0.88 1.55 -1.43
C GLY A 20 1.61 2.06 -0.19
N HIS A 21 1.27 3.25 0.30
CA HIS A 21 1.84 3.83 1.52
C HIS A 21 0.97 3.60 2.75
N LEU A 22 -0.36 3.68 2.60
CA LEU A 22 -1.29 3.61 3.72
C LEU A 22 -1.54 2.19 4.22
N ILE A 23 -1.60 1.19 3.35
CA ILE A 23 -1.81 -0.20 3.76
C ILE A 23 -0.71 -0.68 4.73
N PRO A 24 0.60 -0.54 4.43
CA PRO A 24 1.63 -0.91 5.38
C PRO A 24 1.63 -0.03 6.65
N ALA A 25 1.24 1.24 6.54
CA ALA A 25 1.08 2.11 7.72
C ALA A 25 -0.05 1.61 8.63
N PHE A 26 -1.18 1.19 8.08
CA PHE A 26 -2.29 0.61 8.85
C PHE A 26 -1.92 -0.74 9.46
N ALA A 27 -1.17 -1.57 8.75
CA ALA A 27 -0.67 -2.84 9.29
C ALA A 27 0.24 -2.62 10.51
N LEU A 28 1.17 -1.67 10.43
CA LEU A 28 1.99 -1.29 11.58
C LEU A 28 1.16 -0.67 12.71
N ALA A 29 0.18 0.19 12.38
CA ALA A 29 -0.71 0.79 13.37
C ALA A 29 -1.49 -0.28 14.14
N ALA A 30 -2.01 -1.30 13.46
CA ALA A 30 -2.74 -2.40 14.07
C ALA A 30 -1.86 -3.16 15.09
N GLU A 31 -0.64 -3.49 14.72
CA GLU A 31 0.31 -4.18 15.61
C GLU A 31 0.68 -3.32 16.83
N LEU A 32 0.95 -2.03 16.63
CA LEU A 32 1.24 -1.11 17.74
C LEU A 32 0.03 -0.92 18.67
N HIS A 33 -1.18 -0.86 18.11
CA HIS A 33 -2.41 -0.76 18.86
C HIS A 33 -2.66 -2.01 19.72
N GLN A 34 -2.48 -3.19 19.15
CA GLN A 34 -2.55 -4.46 19.90
C GLN A 34 -1.56 -4.54 21.06
N ARG A 35 -0.40 -3.88 20.92
CA ARG A 35 0.60 -3.77 22.00
C ARG A 35 0.28 -2.68 23.04
N GLY A 36 -0.87 -2.02 22.93
CA GLY A 36 -1.33 -1.00 23.89
C GLY A 36 -0.70 0.37 23.69
N HIS A 37 -0.23 0.69 22.49
CA HIS A 37 0.33 1.99 22.15
C HIS A 37 -0.72 2.92 21.53
N HIS A 38 -0.47 4.22 21.61
CA HIS A 38 -1.27 5.24 20.92
C HIS A 38 -0.64 5.64 19.61
N ILE A 39 -1.47 5.74 18.54
CA ILE A 39 -1.00 6.04 17.20
C ILE A 39 -1.77 7.23 16.64
N ALA A 40 -1.05 8.16 16.02
CA ALA A 40 -1.60 9.21 15.18
C ALA A 40 -1.12 9.03 13.73
N LEU A 41 -1.99 9.30 12.77
CA LEU A 41 -1.67 9.26 11.34
C LEU A 41 -1.55 10.69 10.80
N ILE A 42 -0.45 10.97 10.12
CA ILE A 42 -0.30 12.16 9.28
C ILE A 42 -0.46 11.74 7.82
N THR A 43 -1.38 12.39 7.12
CA THR A 43 -1.67 12.08 5.71
C THR A 43 -2.19 13.30 4.95
N ASP A 44 -2.59 13.13 3.69
CA ASP A 44 -3.34 14.13 2.91
C ASP A 44 -4.85 13.86 2.94
N GLU A 45 -5.64 14.73 2.30
CA GLU A 45 -7.11 14.60 2.24
C GLU A 45 -7.56 13.25 1.67
N ARG A 46 -6.84 12.73 0.67
CA ARG A 46 -7.16 11.44 0.06
C ARG A 46 -6.90 10.29 1.03
N GLY A 47 -5.80 10.37 1.77
CA GLY A 47 -5.47 9.36 2.76
C GLY A 47 -6.41 9.36 3.96
N ALA A 48 -6.91 10.53 4.36
CA ALA A 48 -7.89 10.64 5.44
C ALA A 48 -9.25 10.03 5.05
N ALA A 49 -9.59 10.03 3.76
CA ALA A 49 -10.84 9.51 3.20
C ALA A 49 -10.74 8.06 2.67
N ILE A 50 -9.58 7.42 2.78
CA ILE A 50 -9.40 6.06 2.24
C ILE A 50 -10.29 5.04 2.96
N PRO A 51 -10.99 4.16 2.25
CA PRO A 51 -11.71 3.05 2.87
C PRO A 51 -10.78 2.13 3.69
N GLY A 52 -11.30 1.60 4.81
CA GLY A 52 -10.54 0.68 5.65
C GLY A 52 -9.55 1.34 6.62
N LYS A 53 -9.61 2.67 6.79
CA LYS A 53 -8.88 3.33 7.88
C LYS A 53 -9.45 2.88 9.23
N PRO A 54 -8.61 2.36 10.16
CA PRO A 54 -9.09 1.96 11.49
C PRO A 54 -9.70 3.12 12.29
N ASP A 55 -10.79 2.87 13.00
CA ASP A 55 -11.51 3.90 13.77
C ASP A 55 -10.68 4.48 14.91
N TYR A 56 -9.79 3.67 15.52
CA TYR A 56 -8.88 4.13 16.59
C TYR A 56 -7.78 5.07 16.08
N LEU A 57 -7.61 5.20 14.75
CA LEU A 57 -6.54 5.95 14.15
C LEU A 57 -7.00 7.37 13.77
N THR A 58 -6.58 8.36 14.56
CA THR A 58 -6.86 9.77 14.26
C THR A 58 -5.98 10.25 13.12
N ALA A 59 -6.61 10.71 12.03
CA ALA A 59 -5.90 11.26 10.88
C ALA A 59 -5.73 12.78 11.02
N HIS A 60 -4.49 13.24 10.89
CA HIS A 60 -4.12 14.65 10.82
C HIS A 60 -3.73 14.98 9.37
N VAL A 61 -4.54 15.81 8.73
CA VAL A 61 -4.29 16.22 7.35
C VAL A 61 -3.29 17.37 7.34
N LEU A 62 -2.14 17.16 6.68
CA LEU A 62 -1.17 18.23 6.47
C LEU A 62 -1.22 18.73 5.03
N PRO A 63 -0.97 20.05 4.81
CA PRO A 63 -0.70 20.55 3.48
C PRO A 63 0.53 19.82 2.91
N ALA A 64 0.32 19.04 1.87
CA ALA A 64 1.37 18.33 1.17
C ALA A 64 1.64 19.06 -0.15
N GLY A 65 2.71 19.85 -0.18
CA GLY A 65 3.08 20.59 -1.37
C GLY A 65 3.48 19.67 -2.51
N ARG A 66 2.75 19.71 -3.61
CA ARG A 66 3.23 19.18 -4.88
C ARG A 66 4.10 20.25 -5.52
N PHE A 67 5.36 19.91 -5.80
CA PHE A 67 6.23 20.79 -6.55
C PHE A 67 5.78 20.83 -8.02
N GLY A 68 5.28 21.98 -8.45
CA GLY A 68 4.88 22.20 -9.84
C GLY A 68 6.09 22.24 -10.78
N LYS A 69 5.82 22.24 -12.10
CA LYS A 69 6.88 22.30 -13.13
C LYS A 69 7.46 23.72 -13.33
N ASN A 70 6.86 24.75 -12.74
CA ASN A 70 7.22 26.17 -12.87
C ASN A 70 7.75 26.74 -11.53
N PRO A 71 8.50 27.86 -11.53
CA PRO A 71 9.04 28.47 -10.32
C PRO A 71 7.99 28.80 -9.25
N LEU A 72 6.82 29.28 -9.65
CA LEU A 72 5.71 29.58 -8.74
C LEU A 72 5.18 28.30 -8.04
N GLY A 73 5.09 27.19 -8.76
CA GLY A 73 4.73 25.90 -8.20
C GLY A 73 5.79 25.36 -7.21
N TRP A 74 7.06 25.67 -7.42
CA TRP A 74 8.12 25.35 -6.46
C TRP A 74 7.99 26.17 -5.17
N ILE A 75 7.72 27.47 -5.28
CA ILE A 75 7.49 28.34 -4.12
C ILE A 75 6.27 27.88 -3.33
N ALA A 76 5.16 27.60 -4.01
CA ALA A 76 3.95 27.08 -3.37
C ALA A 76 4.18 25.75 -2.67
N GLY A 77 4.91 24.82 -3.32
CA GLY A 77 5.28 23.54 -2.73
C GLY A 77 6.16 23.70 -1.49
N ALA A 78 7.16 24.57 -1.54
CA ALA A 78 8.04 24.86 -0.40
C ALA A 78 7.26 25.47 0.78
N ARG A 79 6.35 26.43 0.51
CA ARG A 79 5.48 26.99 1.55
C ARG A 79 4.59 25.94 2.20
N ALA A 80 3.95 25.07 1.41
CA ALA A 80 3.12 24.00 1.95
C ALA A 80 3.93 23.00 2.81
N VAL A 81 5.17 22.67 2.43
CA VAL A 81 6.06 21.85 3.25
C VAL A 81 6.41 22.55 4.57
N LEU A 82 6.70 23.85 4.57
CA LEU A 82 6.99 24.60 5.79
C LEU A 82 5.77 24.72 6.70
N GLU A 83 4.59 24.95 6.14
CA GLU A 83 3.34 24.98 6.88
C GLU A 83 3.03 23.60 7.49
N GLY A 84 3.10 22.54 6.69
CA GLY A 84 2.92 21.17 7.15
C GLY A 84 3.91 20.78 8.24
N ARG A 85 5.20 21.22 8.13
CA ARG A 85 6.19 21.02 9.17
C ARG A 85 5.80 21.73 10.48
N SER A 86 5.31 22.97 10.42
CA SER A 86 4.86 23.71 11.60
C SER A 86 3.65 23.03 12.27
N MET A 87 2.70 22.51 11.46
CA MET A 87 1.56 21.76 12.00
C MET A 87 2.01 20.46 12.65
N ALA A 88 2.96 19.72 12.04
CA ALA A 88 3.51 18.51 12.61
C ALA A 88 4.23 18.78 13.95
N LEU A 89 5.00 19.87 14.07
CA LEU A 89 5.65 20.24 15.33
C LEU A 89 4.63 20.50 16.46
N ARG A 90 3.52 21.22 16.15
CA ARG A 90 2.45 21.43 17.14
C ARG A 90 1.79 20.10 17.56
N LEU A 91 1.59 19.18 16.63
CA LEU A 91 1.09 17.84 16.97
C LEU A 91 2.09 17.12 17.89
N PHE A 92 3.39 17.19 17.61
CA PHE A 92 4.41 16.53 18.43
C PHE A 92 4.50 17.11 19.86
N GLU A 93 4.28 18.41 20.02
CA GLU A 93 4.21 19.04 21.36
C GLU A 93 3.06 18.48 22.21
N SER A 94 1.88 18.27 21.61
CA SER A 94 0.71 17.75 22.32
C SER A 94 0.68 16.23 22.43
N PHE A 95 1.12 15.51 21.40
CA PHE A 95 1.07 14.05 21.34
C PHE A 95 2.29 13.38 21.97
N ALA A 96 3.42 14.09 22.08
CA ALA A 96 4.69 13.63 22.64
C ALA A 96 5.15 12.27 22.05
N PRO A 97 5.37 12.15 20.73
CA PRO A 97 5.68 10.87 20.11
C PRO A 97 7.04 10.33 20.53
N SER A 98 7.09 9.03 20.78
CA SER A 98 8.33 8.28 21.05
C SER A 98 9.13 8.03 19.78
N ALA A 99 8.44 7.89 18.62
CA ALA A 99 9.06 7.79 17.31
C ALA A 99 8.07 8.15 16.19
N ILE A 100 8.63 8.54 15.06
CA ILE A 100 7.90 8.86 13.83
C ILE A 100 8.35 7.93 12.70
N VAL A 101 7.38 7.32 12.00
CA VAL A 101 7.65 6.43 10.86
C VAL A 101 7.01 7.01 9.61
N GLY A 102 7.80 7.30 8.59
CA GLY A 102 7.34 7.75 7.29
C GLY A 102 7.31 6.61 6.27
N PHE A 103 6.16 6.43 5.61
CA PHE A 103 5.96 5.41 4.59
C PHE A 103 6.07 5.94 3.15
N GLY A 104 6.46 7.20 3.01
CA GLY A 104 6.57 7.86 1.72
C GLY A 104 5.35 8.70 1.34
N GLY A 105 5.40 9.27 0.14
CA GLY A 105 4.45 10.28 -0.30
C GLY A 105 4.74 11.67 0.26
N TYR A 106 4.14 12.70 -0.36
CA TYR A 106 4.39 14.08 0.00
C TYR A 106 4.07 14.45 1.46
N PRO A 107 3.01 13.91 2.11
CA PRO A 107 2.73 14.20 3.53
C PRO A 107 3.81 13.71 4.51
N ALA A 108 4.55 12.67 4.15
CA ALA A 108 5.65 12.18 4.98
C ALA A 108 6.82 13.17 5.06
N LEU A 109 7.04 13.98 4.02
CA LEU A 109 8.15 14.93 3.99
C LEU A 109 8.09 15.98 5.11
N PRO A 110 7.02 16.79 5.27
CA PRO A 110 6.94 17.76 6.36
C PRO A 110 6.97 17.12 7.74
N ALA A 111 6.34 15.96 7.92
CA ALA A 111 6.33 15.22 9.18
C ALA A 111 7.73 14.77 9.60
N LEU A 112 8.51 14.17 8.70
CA LEU A 112 9.87 13.72 8.99
C LEU A 112 10.87 14.89 9.11
N LEU A 113 10.67 15.99 8.37
CA LEU A 113 11.45 17.21 8.58
C LEU A 113 11.18 17.82 9.96
N ALA A 114 9.95 17.79 10.44
CA ALA A 114 9.61 18.19 11.80
C ALA A 114 10.30 17.28 12.83
N ALA A 115 10.17 15.97 12.67
CA ALA A 115 10.76 14.98 13.57
C ALA A 115 12.28 15.14 13.69
N THR A 116 12.98 15.21 12.56
CA THR A 116 14.45 15.36 12.54
C THR A 116 14.90 16.71 13.12
N SER A 117 14.15 17.79 12.91
CA SER A 117 14.46 19.09 13.52
C SER A 117 14.23 19.14 15.02
N ALA A 118 13.24 18.40 15.51
CA ALA A 118 12.94 18.23 16.93
C ALA A 118 13.81 17.15 17.61
N LYS A 119 14.72 16.51 16.86
CA LYS A 119 15.57 15.39 17.31
C LYS A 119 14.76 14.21 17.88
N LEU A 120 13.58 13.97 17.34
CA LEU A 120 12.75 12.82 17.68
C LEU A 120 13.20 11.62 16.86
N PRO A 121 13.19 10.40 17.43
CA PRO A 121 13.50 9.18 16.70
C PRO A 121 12.66 9.06 15.43
N SER A 122 13.31 8.83 14.31
CA SER A 122 12.69 8.93 13.00
C SER A 122 13.14 7.79 12.08
N VAL A 123 12.17 7.18 11.41
CA VAL A 123 12.36 6.05 10.50
C VAL A 123 11.64 6.35 9.19
N VAL A 124 12.25 6.01 8.06
CA VAL A 124 11.54 5.87 6.79
C VAL A 124 11.42 4.41 6.43
N HIS A 125 10.26 4.00 5.92
CA HIS A 125 10.01 2.67 5.38
C HIS A 125 9.88 2.74 3.86
N GLU A 126 10.64 1.90 3.15
CA GLU A 126 10.57 1.75 1.70
C GLU A 126 9.91 0.41 1.35
N GLN A 127 8.78 0.49 0.64
CA GLN A 127 7.99 -0.67 0.24
C GLN A 127 8.48 -1.30 -1.06
N ASN A 128 9.19 -0.51 -1.89
CA ASN A 128 9.61 -0.90 -3.23
C ASN A 128 11.11 -1.24 -3.28
N ALA A 129 11.52 -1.92 -4.36
CA ALA A 129 12.93 -2.16 -4.66
C ALA A 129 13.69 -0.90 -5.14
N VAL A 130 13.01 0.26 -5.27
CA VAL A 130 13.60 1.54 -5.65
C VAL A 130 13.27 2.57 -4.58
N LEU A 131 14.28 3.22 -4.01
CA LEU A 131 14.08 4.23 -2.97
C LEU A 131 13.31 5.44 -3.51
N GLY A 132 12.12 5.69 -2.95
CA GLY A 132 11.22 6.76 -3.37
C GLY A 132 11.81 8.15 -3.17
N ARG A 133 11.32 9.14 -3.92
CA ARG A 133 11.87 10.51 -3.93
C ARG A 133 11.90 11.15 -2.54
N VAL A 134 10.83 11.04 -1.77
CA VAL A 134 10.75 11.58 -0.41
C VAL A 134 11.76 10.88 0.51
N ASN A 135 11.81 9.54 0.45
CA ASN A 135 12.75 8.75 1.24
C ASN A 135 14.21 9.08 0.87
N ARG A 136 14.52 9.34 -0.40
CA ARG A 136 15.85 9.81 -0.83
C ARG A 136 16.26 11.15 -0.21
N LEU A 137 15.31 12.10 -0.11
CA LEU A 137 15.56 13.40 0.52
C LEU A 137 15.79 13.28 2.03
N LEU A 138 15.11 12.33 2.66
CA LEU A 138 15.15 12.14 4.11
C LEU A 138 16.24 11.17 4.58
N ALA A 139 16.76 10.30 3.68
CA ALA A 139 17.72 9.25 4.01
C ALA A 139 18.94 9.72 4.81
N GLY A 140 19.42 10.93 4.58
CA GLY A 140 20.56 11.50 5.32
C GLY A 140 20.21 12.03 6.71
N ARG A 141 18.93 12.26 7.00
CA ARG A 141 18.44 12.96 8.20
C ARG A 141 17.80 12.03 9.23
N VAL A 142 17.12 10.97 8.77
CA VAL A 142 16.47 10.02 9.66
C VAL A 142 17.46 9.10 10.36
N ASP A 143 17.04 8.51 11.47
CA ASP A 143 17.89 7.61 12.28
C ASP A 143 17.99 6.22 11.67
N ALA A 144 16.91 5.72 11.05
CA ALA A 144 16.88 4.41 10.41
C ALA A 144 16.10 4.41 9.10
N ILE A 145 16.42 3.45 8.24
CA ILE A 145 15.75 3.17 6.96
C ILE A 145 15.34 1.70 6.99
N ALA A 146 14.05 1.46 7.09
CA ALA A 146 13.48 0.13 6.99
C ALA A 146 13.21 -0.19 5.50
N THR A 147 13.60 -1.37 5.03
CA THR A 147 13.42 -1.79 3.64
C THR A 147 12.63 -3.08 3.54
N SER A 148 11.90 -3.23 2.44
CA SER A 148 11.16 -4.46 2.13
C SER A 148 12.02 -5.49 1.40
N TYR A 149 13.12 -5.07 0.80
CA TYR A 149 14.04 -5.90 0.02
C TYR A 149 15.48 -5.67 0.48
N ASP A 150 16.34 -6.68 0.28
CA ASP A 150 17.77 -6.62 0.59
C ASP A 150 18.48 -5.55 -0.25
N GLU A 151 18.15 -5.51 -1.54
CA GLU A 151 18.67 -4.54 -2.48
C GLU A 151 17.61 -3.50 -2.80
N VAL A 152 17.96 -2.23 -2.63
CA VAL A 152 17.09 -1.10 -2.94
C VAL A 152 17.85 -0.12 -3.83
N ASP A 153 17.42 -0.01 -5.07
CA ASP A 153 17.99 0.93 -6.04
C ASP A 153 17.95 2.38 -5.53
N ARG A 154 18.94 3.17 -5.91
CA ARG A 154 19.10 4.59 -5.51
C ARG A 154 19.33 4.82 -4.01
N LEU A 155 19.48 3.78 -3.22
CA LEU A 155 19.97 3.86 -1.85
C LEU A 155 21.50 4.01 -1.87
N LYS A 156 22.00 5.15 -1.39
CA LYS A 156 23.44 5.41 -1.40
C LYS A 156 24.17 4.54 -0.39
N PRO A 157 25.33 3.92 -0.73
CA PRO A 157 26.07 3.02 0.16
C PRO A 157 26.43 3.63 1.53
N LYS A 158 26.61 4.94 1.61
CA LYS A 158 26.91 5.63 2.88
C LYS A 158 25.80 5.51 3.92
N TYR A 159 24.57 5.11 3.53
CA TYR A 159 23.46 4.93 4.44
C TYR A 159 23.29 3.48 4.92
N ALA A 160 24.11 2.54 4.41
CA ALA A 160 24.04 1.12 4.78
C ALA A 160 24.02 0.87 6.31
N PRO A 161 24.78 1.61 7.17
CA PRO A 161 24.77 1.35 8.61
C PRO A 161 23.43 1.56 9.32
N LYS A 162 22.49 2.28 8.68
CA LYS A 162 21.15 2.53 9.25
C LYS A 162 20.01 1.87 8.47
N VAL A 163 20.36 0.97 7.54
CA VAL A 163 19.39 0.19 6.77
C VAL A 163 19.06 -1.10 7.50
N HIS A 164 17.78 -1.39 7.62
CA HIS A 164 17.27 -2.60 8.28
C HIS A 164 16.25 -3.25 7.36
N LEU A 165 16.50 -4.50 6.97
CA LEU A 165 15.53 -5.31 6.25
C LEU A 165 14.41 -5.72 7.21
N THR A 166 13.22 -5.22 6.99
CA THR A 166 12.04 -5.50 7.83
C THR A 166 10.94 -6.25 7.09
N GLY A 167 11.02 -6.29 5.77
CA GLY A 167 9.89 -6.66 4.93
C GLY A 167 8.84 -5.56 4.84
N ASN A 168 7.78 -5.82 4.08
CA ASN A 168 6.64 -4.92 3.97
C ASN A 168 5.55 -5.37 4.96
N PRO A 169 5.06 -4.50 5.85
CA PRO A 169 3.98 -4.85 6.77
C PRO A 169 2.72 -5.29 6.01
N VAL A 170 2.18 -6.44 6.39
CA VAL A 170 0.97 -7.05 5.81
C VAL A 170 -0.15 -6.99 6.83
N ARG A 171 -1.37 -6.75 6.37
CA ARG A 171 -2.57 -6.67 7.21
C ARG A 171 -2.81 -7.97 7.98
N ALA A 172 -3.28 -7.85 9.23
CA ALA A 172 -3.46 -8.99 10.13
C ALA A 172 -4.44 -10.04 9.57
N GLU A 173 -5.52 -9.59 8.90
CA GLU A 173 -6.50 -10.48 8.27
C GLU A 173 -5.91 -11.32 7.14
N VAL A 174 -4.93 -10.80 6.39
CA VAL A 174 -4.19 -11.56 5.37
C VAL A 174 -3.24 -12.55 6.03
N LEU A 175 -2.51 -12.12 7.06
CA LEU A 175 -1.59 -12.99 7.80
C LEU A 175 -2.30 -14.16 8.49
N ALA A 176 -3.55 -13.96 8.92
CA ALA A 176 -4.37 -15.03 9.50
C ALA A 176 -4.67 -16.17 8.49
N LEU A 177 -4.60 -15.88 7.19
CA LEU A 177 -4.83 -16.85 6.12
C LEU A 177 -3.53 -17.44 5.55
N ARG A 178 -2.38 -17.09 6.13
CA ARG A 178 -1.06 -17.49 5.64
C ARG A 178 -0.89 -19.02 5.54
N ASP A 179 -1.42 -19.74 6.50
CA ASP A 179 -1.27 -21.20 6.60
C ASP A 179 -2.46 -21.95 5.94
N GLN A 180 -3.36 -21.21 5.26
CA GLN A 180 -4.44 -21.82 4.50
C GLN A 180 -3.89 -22.53 3.28
N ASP A 181 -4.27 -23.78 3.10
CA ASP A 181 -3.89 -24.59 1.95
C ASP A 181 -4.27 -23.92 0.63
N PHE A 182 -3.50 -24.23 -0.41
CA PHE A 182 -3.87 -23.83 -1.76
C PHE A 182 -5.23 -24.48 -2.13
N PRO A 183 -6.16 -23.73 -2.74
CA PRO A 183 -7.47 -24.28 -3.10
C PRO A 183 -7.34 -25.52 -3.99
N ALA A 184 -8.22 -26.49 -3.79
CA ALA A 184 -8.20 -27.72 -4.55
C ALA A 184 -8.24 -27.46 -6.06
N PHE A 185 -7.30 -28.06 -6.80
CA PHE A 185 -7.12 -27.91 -8.23
C PHE A 185 -7.21 -29.26 -8.91
N THR A 186 -8.44 -29.74 -9.14
CA THR A 186 -8.76 -30.98 -9.84
C THR A 186 -9.38 -30.68 -11.20
N GLU A 187 -9.62 -31.70 -12.02
CA GLU A 187 -10.29 -31.52 -13.31
C GLU A 187 -11.73 -31.00 -13.18
N GLU A 188 -12.37 -31.19 -12.03
CA GLU A 188 -13.75 -30.78 -11.73
C GLU A 188 -13.84 -29.47 -10.93
N SER A 189 -12.72 -28.99 -10.37
CA SER A 189 -12.71 -27.78 -9.54
C SER A 189 -13.03 -26.53 -10.37
N LEU A 190 -13.76 -25.58 -9.79
CA LEU A 190 -13.87 -24.24 -10.34
C LEU A 190 -12.49 -23.56 -10.29
N LEU A 191 -12.18 -22.81 -11.32
CA LEU A 191 -10.97 -21.99 -11.42
C LEU A 191 -11.30 -20.57 -11.01
N ARG A 192 -10.96 -20.21 -9.76
CA ARG A 192 -11.22 -18.88 -9.20
C ARG A 192 -10.09 -17.93 -9.63
N ILE A 193 -10.45 -16.92 -10.40
CA ILE A 193 -9.54 -15.87 -10.87
C ILE A 193 -9.89 -14.57 -10.15
N LEU A 194 -8.93 -14.00 -9.44
CA LEU A 194 -9.09 -12.70 -8.80
C LEU A 194 -8.36 -11.62 -9.62
N VAL A 195 -9.10 -10.60 -10.07
CA VAL A 195 -8.55 -9.51 -10.89
C VAL A 195 -8.68 -8.18 -10.15
N THR A 196 -7.55 -7.51 -9.91
CA THR A 196 -7.58 -6.19 -9.26
C THR A 196 -6.62 -5.19 -9.92
N GLY A 197 -7.07 -3.96 -10.07
CA GLY A 197 -6.26 -2.85 -10.56
C GLY A 197 -5.54 -2.05 -9.47
N GLY A 198 -5.66 -2.48 -8.20
CA GLY A 198 -5.24 -1.69 -7.04
C GLY A 198 -6.23 -0.55 -6.73
N SER A 199 -5.87 0.32 -5.77
CA SER A 199 -6.75 1.35 -5.21
C SER A 199 -7.31 2.37 -6.23
N GLN A 200 -6.69 2.50 -7.39
CA GLN A 200 -7.14 3.43 -8.45
C GLN A 200 -7.86 2.72 -9.61
N GLY A 201 -8.00 1.38 -9.55
CA GLY A 201 -8.48 0.57 -10.64
C GLY A 201 -7.49 0.53 -11.82
N ALA A 202 -7.71 -0.34 -12.78
CA ALA A 202 -6.89 -0.43 -13.99
C ALA A 202 -7.78 -0.71 -15.20
N ARG A 203 -8.08 0.35 -15.95
CA ARG A 203 -8.91 0.24 -17.16
C ARG A 203 -8.39 -0.78 -18.15
N VAL A 204 -7.06 -0.87 -18.30
CA VAL A 204 -6.45 -1.89 -19.17
C VAL A 204 -6.82 -3.31 -18.77
N LEU A 205 -6.96 -3.62 -17.49
CA LEU A 205 -7.40 -4.94 -17.03
C LEU A 205 -8.85 -5.20 -17.40
N SER A 206 -9.69 -4.17 -17.27
CA SER A 206 -11.11 -4.23 -17.68
C SER A 206 -11.28 -4.46 -19.20
N GLU A 207 -10.34 -3.98 -19.99
CA GLU A 207 -10.36 -4.12 -21.45
C GLU A 207 -9.77 -5.45 -21.92
N VAL A 208 -8.71 -5.96 -21.27
CA VAL A 208 -7.91 -7.07 -21.79
C VAL A 208 -8.23 -8.41 -21.15
N VAL A 209 -8.52 -8.44 -19.84
CA VAL A 209 -8.64 -9.70 -19.10
C VAL A 209 -9.85 -10.53 -19.55
N PRO A 210 -11.05 -9.98 -19.77
CA PRO A 210 -12.20 -10.78 -20.24
C PRO A 210 -11.91 -11.49 -21.56
N ASP A 211 -11.34 -10.78 -22.53
CA ASP A 211 -11.03 -11.33 -23.85
C ASP A 211 -9.87 -12.33 -23.77
N GLY A 212 -8.86 -12.07 -22.93
CA GLY A 212 -7.75 -12.99 -22.69
C GLY A 212 -8.21 -14.32 -22.08
N LEU A 213 -9.10 -14.28 -21.08
CA LEU A 213 -9.68 -15.49 -20.49
C LEU A 213 -10.56 -16.26 -21.47
N ALA A 214 -11.23 -15.56 -22.40
CA ALA A 214 -12.02 -16.18 -23.46
C ALA A 214 -11.19 -17.00 -24.46
N MET A 215 -9.89 -16.73 -24.56
CA MET A 215 -8.97 -17.50 -25.42
C MET A 215 -8.57 -18.87 -24.84
N LEU A 216 -8.91 -19.14 -23.57
CA LEU A 216 -8.63 -20.43 -22.95
C LEU A 216 -9.43 -21.57 -23.64
N PRO A 217 -8.89 -22.80 -23.62
CA PRO A 217 -9.62 -23.97 -24.13
C PRO A 217 -10.99 -24.09 -23.46
N PRO A 218 -12.04 -24.54 -24.18
CA PRO A 218 -13.40 -24.62 -23.67
C PRO A 218 -13.51 -25.36 -22.32
N ALA A 219 -12.77 -26.44 -22.13
CA ALA A 219 -12.75 -27.22 -20.90
C ALA A 219 -12.27 -26.43 -19.67
N LEU A 220 -11.34 -25.50 -19.85
CA LEU A 220 -10.90 -24.58 -18.78
C LEU A 220 -11.87 -23.41 -18.62
N ARG A 221 -12.31 -22.82 -19.72
CA ARG A 221 -13.19 -21.66 -19.71
C ARG A 221 -14.51 -21.92 -19.01
N GLN A 222 -15.09 -23.09 -19.18
CA GLN A 222 -16.35 -23.49 -18.52
C GLN A 222 -16.22 -23.61 -16.99
N ARG A 223 -14.99 -23.69 -16.47
CA ARG A 223 -14.70 -23.80 -15.05
C ARG A 223 -14.33 -22.47 -14.41
N LEU A 224 -14.23 -21.40 -15.20
CA LEU A 224 -13.85 -20.08 -14.70
C LEU A 224 -14.92 -19.51 -13.78
N GLN A 225 -14.48 -18.96 -12.66
CA GLN A 225 -15.23 -18.08 -11.78
C GLN A 225 -14.36 -16.85 -11.52
N VAL A 226 -14.75 -15.71 -12.05
CA VAL A 226 -13.97 -14.49 -11.98
C VAL A 226 -14.54 -13.56 -10.92
N THR A 227 -13.67 -12.99 -10.11
CA THR A 227 -13.97 -11.81 -9.29
C THR A 227 -13.10 -10.68 -9.80
N GLN A 228 -13.70 -9.58 -10.22
CA GLN A 228 -12.92 -8.44 -10.71
C GLN A 228 -13.34 -7.14 -10.04
N GLN A 229 -12.36 -6.48 -9.43
CA GLN A 229 -12.50 -5.10 -8.99
C GLN A 229 -12.24 -4.17 -10.18
N CYS A 230 -13.19 -3.30 -10.48
CA CYS A 230 -13.08 -2.32 -11.54
C CYS A 230 -13.70 -0.97 -11.14
N ARG A 231 -13.45 0.07 -11.93
CA ARG A 231 -14.02 1.38 -11.70
C ARG A 231 -15.53 1.37 -11.91
N ALA A 232 -16.25 2.25 -11.23
CA ALA A 232 -17.69 2.37 -11.38
C ALA A 232 -18.13 2.62 -12.84
N GLU A 233 -17.37 3.44 -13.56
CA GLU A 233 -17.63 3.76 -14.96
C GLU A 233 -17.39 2.59 -15.93
N ASP A 234 -16.58 1.59 -15.52
CA ASP A 234 -16.21 0.44 -16.34
C ASP A 234 -17.12 -0.79 -16.09
N LEU A 235 -17.89 -0.83 -15.00
CA LEU A 235 -18.65 -2.00 -14.54
C LEU A 235 -19.54 -2.61 -15.62
N GLU A 236 -20.36 -1.82 -16.27
CA GLU A 236 -21.31 -2.32 -17.26
C GLU A 236 -20.59 -2.84 -18.53
N ALA A 237 -19.54 -2.16 -18.97
CA ALA A 237 -18.76 -2.61 -20.12
C ALA A 237 -18.03 -3.94 -19.83
N VAL A 238 -17.47 -4.10 -18.62
CA VAL A 238 -16.80 -5.34 -18.20
C VAL A 238 -17.81 -6.47 -18.07
N ARG A 239 -18.99 -6.20 -17.49
CA ARG A 239 -20.08 -7.17 -17.38
C ARG A 239 -20.49 -7.70 -18.74
N ALA A 240 -20.71 -6.79 -19.71
CA ALA A 240 -21.08 -7.15 -21.07
C ALA A 240 -20.01 -8.02 -21.76
N ARG A 241 -18.71 -7.72 -21.54
CA ARG A 241 -17.62 -8.53 -22.10
C ARG A 241 -17.59 -9.95 -21.54
N TYR A 242 -17.69 -10.13 -20.23
CA TYR A 242 -17.73 -11.46 -19.62
C TYR A 242 -18.97 -12.26 -20.08
N ALA A 243 -20.13 -11.58 -20.14
CA ALA A 243 -21.36 -12.21 -20.62
C ALA A 243 -21.27 -12.66 -22.09
N ALA A 244 -20.62 -11.87 -22.96
CA ALA A 244 -20.41 -12.22 -24.36
C ALA A 244 -19.56 -13.51 -24.56
N HIS A 245 -18.80 -13.89 -23.55
CA HIS A 245 -17.95 -15.08 -23.54
C HIS A 245 -18.47 -16.21 -22.66
N ASP A 246 -19.67 -16.08 -22.10
CA ASP A 246 -20.28 -17.03 -21.15
C ASP A 246 -19.38 -17.31 -19.93
N ILE A 247 -18.63 -16.29 -19.45
CA ILE A 247 -17.77 -16.39 -18.28
C ILE A 247 -18.49 -15.81 -17.05
N PRO A 248 -18.75 -16.59 -15.99
CA PRO A 248 -19.30 -16.07 -14.73
C PRO A 248 -18.34 -15.10 -14.08
N ALA A 249 -18.79 -13.86 -13.81
CA ALA A 249 -17.99 -12.84 -13.19
C ALA A 249 -18.77 -12.05 -12.14
N GLU A 250 -18.21 -11.96 -10.94
CA GLU A 250 -18.63 -11.03 -9.90
C GLU A 250 -17.82 -9.75 -10.02
N LEU A 251 -18.49 -8.61 -10.22
CA LEU A 251 -17.86 -7.32 -10.44
C LEU A 251 -18.23 -6.35 -9.33
N GLY A 252 -17.24 -5.61 -8.84
CA GLY A 252 -17.43 -4.58 -7.82
C GLY A 252 -16.38 -3.50 -7.88
N THR A 253 -16.69 -2.36 -7.28
CA THR A 253 -15.72 -1.26 -7.13
C THR A 253 -14.85 -1.46 -5.88
N TYR A 254 -15.36 -2.21 -4.91
CA TYR A 254 -14.71 -2.54 -3.64
C TYR A 254 -15.24 -3.87 -3.12
N PHE A 255 -14.39 -4.66 -2.46
CA PHE A 255 -14.74 -5.89 -1.77
C PHE A 255 -14.16 -5.85 -0.36
N GLU A 256 -15.02 -5.97 0.65
CA GLU A 256 -14.60 -5.97 2.06
C GLU A 256 -13.81 -7.24 2.40
N ASP A 257 -14.20 -8.36 1.80
CA ASP A 257 -13.62 -9.70 1.95
C ASP A 257 -12.46 -9.98 0.99
N MET A 258 -11.77 -8.94 0.50
CA MET A 258 -10.69 -9.09 -0.48
C MET A 258 -9.59 -10.07 -0.02
N HIS A 259 -9.28 -10.13 1.26
CA HIS A 259 -8.29 -11.04 1.84
C HIS A 259 -8.72 -12.51 1.71
N GLU A 260 -10.00 -12.82 1.95
CA GLU A 260 -10.56 -14.17 1.76
C GLU A 260 -10.54 -14.56 0.28
N ARG A 261 -10.97 -13.65 -0.60
CA ARG A 261 -10.96 -13.86 -2.05
C ARG A 261 -9.55 -14.09 -2.58
N LEU A 262 -8.57 -13.40 -2.01
CA LEU A 262 -7.17 -13.60 -2.34
C LEU A 262 -6.70 -15.01 -1.93
N ALA A 263 -7.04 -15.44 -0.72
CA ALA A 263 -6.69 -16.76 -0.21
C ALA A 263 -7.39 -17.90 -0.99
N ASP A 264 -8.61 -17.67 -1.47
CA ASP A 264 -9.39 -18.64 -2.24
C ASP A 264 -9.07 -18.64 -3.74
N ALA A 265 -8.28 -17.69 -4.24
CA ALA A 265 -7.96 -17.60 -5.66
C ALA A 265 -6.95 -18.67 -6.08
N HIS A 266 -7.16 -19.26 -7.26
CA HIS A 266 -6.18 -20.10 -7.93
C HIS A 266 -5.15 -19.28 -8.70
N LEU A 267 -5.55 -18.10 -9.19
CA LEU A 267 -4.70 -17.17 -9.90
C LEU A 267 -5.14 -15.74 -9.63
N PHE A 268 -4.17 -14.90 -9.32
CA PHE A 268 -4.35 -13.46 -9.25
C PHE A 268 -3.89 -12.80 -10.57
N ILE A 269 -4.63 -11.82 -11.06
CA ILE A 269 -4.22 -10.97 -12.19
C ILE A 269 -4.34 -9.52 -11.75
N GLY A 270 -3.25 -8.76 -11.78
CA GLY A 270 -3.35 -7.38 -11.30
C GLY A 270 -2.08 -6.55 -11.44
N ARG A 271 -2.11 -5.38 -10.81
CA ARG A 271 -0.96 -4.47 -10.75
C ARG A 271 0.11 -4.99 -9.79
N ALA A 272 1.39 -4.72 -10.12
CA ALA A 272 2.56 -5.10 -9.33
C ALA A 272 2.86 -4.11 -8.19
N GLY A 273 1.84 -3.68 -7.44
CA GLY A 273 2.02 -2.80 -6.29
C GLY A 273 2.67 -3.54 -5.11
N ALA A 274 3.55 -2.87 -4.37
CA ALA A 274 4.31 -3.48 -3.28
C ALA A 274 3.44 -4.15 -2.21
N SER A 275 2.32 -3.54 -1.82
CA SER A 275 1.39 -4.15 -0.87
C SER A 275 0.71 -5.40 -1.43
N THR A 276 0.33 -5.38 -2.72
CA THR A 276 -0.25 -6.54 -3.40
C THR A 276 0.74 -7.71 -3.44
N ILE A 277 2.00 -7.45 -3.80
CA ILE A 277 3.05 -8.48 -3.83
C ILE A 277 3.27 -9.05 -2.43
N ALA A 278 3.32 -8.20 -1.39
CA ALA A 278 3.49 -8.65 -0.02
C ALA A 278 2.33 -9.55 0.45
N GLU A 279 1.10 -9.21 0.12
CA GLU A 279 -0.08 -10.02 0.45
C GLU A 279 -0.12 -11.33 -0.34
N LEU A 280 0.19 -11.31 -1.64
CA LEU A 280 0.28 -12.51 -2.48
C LEU A 280 1.33 -13.50 -1.97
N THR A 281 2.50 -12.99 -1.59
CA THR A 281 3.58 -13.82 -1.04
C THR A 281 3.24 -14.37 0.35
N ALA A 282 2.52 -13.59 1.17
CA ALA A 282 2.07 -14.04 2.48
C ALA A 282 1.11 -15.23 2.40
N VAL A 283 0.17 -15.23 1.44
CA VAL A 283 -0.80 -16.32 1.25
C VAL A 283 -0.37 -17.36 0.21
N GLY A 284 0.77 -17.17 -0.45
CA GLY A 284 1.33 -18.14 -1.41
C GLY A 284 0.45 -18.34 -2.65
N ARG A 285 -0.05 -17.27 -3.25
CA ARG A 285 -0.91 -17.36 -4.46
C ARG A 285 -0.14 -16.98 -5.73
N PRO A 286 -0.25 -17.79 -6.82
CA PRO A 286 0.37 -17.47 -8.09
C PRO A 286 -0.29 -16.22 -8.71
N ALA A 287 0.49 -15.43 -9.45
CA ALA A 287 0.02 -14.17 -9.99
C ALA A 287 0.57 -13.88 -11.39
N ILE A 288 -0.26 -13.23 -12.21
CA ILE A 288 0.15 -12.49 -13.39
C ILE A 288 0.17 -11.01 -13.02
N LEU A 289 1.36 -10.45 -12.93
CA LEU A 289 1.55 -9.07 -12.52
C LEU A 289 1.79 -8.18 -13.74
N ILE A 290 1.03 -7.09 -13.82
CA ILE A 290 1.08 -6.13 -14.91
C ILE A 290 1.54 -4.80 -14.32
N PRO A 291 2.83 -4.44 -14.49
CA PRO A 291 3.38 -3.19 -13.98
C PRO A 291 2.61 -1.97 -14.49
N LEU A 292 2.53 -0.92 -13.66
CA LEU A 292 1.93 0.34 -14.06
C LEU A 292 2.91 1.11 -14.95
N PRO A 293 2.60 1.38 -16.24
CA PRO A 293 3.54 2.01 -17.19
C PRO A 293 4.00 3.41 -16.79
N ILE A 294 3.23 4.10 -15.94
CA ILE A 294 3.52 5.45 -15.45
C ILE A 294 4.03 5.45 -14.01
N ALA A 295 4.44 4.29 -13.49
CA ALA A 295 4.99 4.20 -12.15
C ALA A 295 6.23 5.08 -12.03
N THR A 296 6.27 5.92 -11.00
CA THR A 296 7.41 6.80 -10.75
C THR A 296 8.68 5.96 -10.55
N ASP A 297 9.73 6.26 -11.31
CA ASP A 297 11.00 5.54 -11.25
C ASP A 297 10.89 4.03 -11.58
N ASP A 298 9.83 3.61 -12.28
CA ASP A 298 9.55 2.23 -12.71
C ASP A 298 9.52 1.21 -11.55
N HIS A 299 9.06 1.63 -10.40
CA HIS A 299 9.10 0.84 -9.15
C HIS A 299 8.18 -0.40 -9.13
N GLN A 300 7.42 -0.66 -10.20
CA GLN A 300 6.57 -1.86 -10.35
C GLN A 300 7.13 -2.88 -11.36
N ALA A 301 8.22 -2.57 -12.04
CA ALA A 301 8.87 -3.47 -13.01
C ALA A 301 9.83 -4.44 -12.31
#